data_ac9ff182846a0a6c3ac1566e69dc80dc
#
_entry.id   ac9ff182846a0a6c3ac1566e69dc80dc
#
_cell.length_a   1.000
_cell.length_b   1.000
_cell.length_c   1.000
_cell.angle_alpha   90.00
_cell.angle_beta   90.00
_cell.angle_gamma   90.00
#
_symmetry.space_group_name_H-M   'P 1'
#
loop_
_entity.id
_entity.type
_entity.pdbx_description
1 polymer ?
#
loop_
_entity_poly.entity_id
_entity_poly.type
_entity_poly.pdbx_seq_one_letter_code
_entity_poly.pdbx_strand_id
1 'polypeptide(L)'
;MLKYPSALRRIYLDEDVHRNEVIRKYNLPKGLPVIDIVDLLGTMDEKINPFSFLEGTSSPMDLALLKGLAKKIPAGEYFEIGTWRGESVSITASTGIRCTTFNLSDVQLRKKNFSEKYISLHGFYSKQNPAVHQVYGDSRTFDFKSLSKKFDLIFIDDDHQFEFVKNDTAKMFELLKDERSVIVWHDYGNTPEDIRWDVLHGILEATPEQYRKNLYRVSNTMCAIFTRENLKSYFSEFPQTPRHKFSVHIKAE
;
A
#
# COMPACT_ATOMS: atom_id res chain seq x y z
N MET A 1 -32.52 5.90 10.99
CA MET A 1 -32.81 4.68 10.23
C MET A 1 -31.86 4.61 9.07
N LEU A 2 -30.98 3.61 9.02
CA LEU A 2 -30.04 3.41 7.91
C LEU A 2 -30.81 3.06 6.64
N LYS A 3 -30.57 3.81 5.58
CA LYS A 3 -31.30 3.71 4.29
C LYS A 3 -31.04 2.39 3.52
N TYR A 4 -30.01 1.61 3.89
CA TYR A 4 -29.58 0.38 3.21
C TYR A 4 -29.09 -0.71 4.17
N PRO A 5 -30.01 -1.34 4.96
CA PRO A 5 -29.61 -2.40 5.90
C PRO A 5 -29.01 -3.65 5.20
N SER A 6 -29.47 -3.92 3.97
CA SER A 6 -28.99 -5.06 3.17
C SER A 6 -27.56 -4.88 2.66
N ALA A 7 -27.16 -3.67 2.30
CA ALA A 7 -25.78 -3.38 1.86
C ALA A 7 -24.79 -3.52 3.02
N LEU A 8 -25.13 -2.98 4.20
CA LEU A 8 -24.30 -3.15 5.40
C LEU A 8 -24.17 -4.61 5.80
N ARG A 9 -25.27 -5.38 5.78
CA ARG A 9 -25.25 -6.80 6.08
C ARG A 9 -24.37 -7.59 5.10
N ARG A 10 -24.34 -7.19 3.82
CA ARG A 10 -23.50 -7.82 2.80
C ARG A 10 -22.01 -7.56 3.04
N ILE A 11 -21.64 -6.31 3.39
CA ILE A 11 -20.28 -5.92 3.75
C ILE A 11 -19.78 -6.71 4.96
N TYR A 12 -20.56 -6.78 6.04
CA TYR A 12 -20.18 -7.56 7.23
C TYR A 12 -20.06 -9.07 6.96
N LEU A 13 -20.94 -9.63 6.12
CA LEU A 13 -20.88 -11.06 5.77
C LEU A 13 -19.63 -11.39 4.90
N ASP A 14 -19.25 -10.49 3.99
CA ASP A 14 -18.05 -10.68 3.16
C ASP A 14 -16.77 -10.60 4.02
N GLU A 15 -16.70 -9.68 4.98
CA GLU A 15 -15.59 -9.55 5.90
C GLU A 15 -15.43 -10.78 6.81
N ASP A 16 -16.54 -11.32 7.35
CA ASP A 16 -16.55 -12.55 8.12
C ASP A 16 -16.10 -13.77 7.29
N VAL A 17 -16.47 -13.84 6.01
CA VAL A 17 -16.04 -14.93 5.11
C VAL A 17 -14.52 -14.89 4.94
N HIS A 18 -13.94 -13.73 4.63
CA HIS A 18 -12.49 -13.61 4.45
C HIS A 18 -11.74 -13.87 5.74
N ARG A 19 -12.22 -13.37 6.87
CA ARG A 19 -11.64 -13.63 8.19
C ARG A 19 -11.60 -15.13 8.51
N ASN A 20 -12.71 -15.82 8.32
CA ASN A 20 -12.81 -17.25 8.59
C ASN A 20 -11.86 -18.06 7.70
N GLU A 21 -11.74 -17.71 6.43
CA GLU A 21 -10.79 -18.34 5.50
C GLU A 21 -9.33 -18.11 5.91
N VAL A 22 -8.97 -16.89 6.31
CA VAL A 22 -7.62 -16.56 6.81
C VAL A 22 -7.30 -17.38 8.06
N ILE A 23 -8.22 -17.46 9.02
CA ILE A 23 -8.01 -18.24 10.23
C ILE A 23 -7.88 -19.73 9.90
N ARG A 24 -8.79 -20.28 9.09
CA ARG A 24 -8.83 -21.69 8.73
C ARG A 24 -7.59 -22.13 7.96
N LYS A 25 -7.16 -21.34 6.97
CA LYS A 25 -6.11 -21.75 6.02
C LYS A 25 -4.71 -21.37 6.47
N TYR A 26 -4.58 -20.24 7.16
CA TYR A 26 -3.27 -19.65 7.51
C TYR A 26 -3.00 -19.59 9.00
N ASN A 27 -3.99 -19.92 9.84
CA ASN A 27 -3.89 -19.87 11.31
C ASN A 27 -3.44 -18.47 11.84
N LEU A 28 -4.03 -17.40 11.29
CA LEU A 28 -3.74 -16.01 11.64
C LEU A 28 -4.95 -15.30 12.27
N PRO A 29 -5.43 -15.72 13.45
CA PRO A 29 -6.63 -15.14 14.07
C PRO A 29 -6.45 -13.68 14.52
N LYS A 30 -5.21 -13.20 14.64
CA LYS A 30 -4.83 -11.82 14.99
C LYS A 30 -4.25 -11.06 13.79
N GLY A 31 -4.39 -11.56 12.55
CA GLY A 31 -3.74 -11.01 11.36
C GLY A 31 -2.23 -11.26 11.35
N LEU A 32 -1.50 -10.44 10.58
CA LEU A 32 -0.05 -10.54 10.47
C LEU A 32 0.65 -10.08 11.76
N PRO A 33 1.85 -10.64 12.06
CA PRO A 33 2.69 -10.11 13.13
C PRO A 33 3.10 -8.68 12.82
N VAL A 34 3.21 -7.85 13.85
CA VAL A 34 3.52 -6.43 13.76
C VAL A 34 5.02 -6.22 13.92
N ILE A 35 5.61 -5.42 13.04
CA ILE A 35 6.95 -4.86 13.21
C ILE A 35 6.84 -3.39 13.59
N ASP A 36 7.75 -2.92 14.42
CA ASP A 36 7.79 -1.52 14.79
C ASP A 36 8.36 -0.66 13.66
N ILE A 37 7.69 0.44 13.31
CA ILE A 37 8.12 1.31 12.21
C ILE A 37 9.49 1.95 12.47
N VAL A 38 9.79 2.28 13.74
CA VAL A 38 11.08 2.89 14.10
C VAL A 38 12.20 1.83 14.02
N ASP A 39 11.94 0.59 14.47
CA ASP A 39 12.88 -0.52 14.33
C ASP A 39 13.12 -0.84 12.83
N LEU A 40 12.07 -0.83 12.01
CA LEU A 40 12.16 -1.05 10.57
C LEU A 40 12.99 0.02 9.86
N LEU A 41 12.78 1.29 10.18
CA LEU A 41 13.45 2.41 9.49
C LEU A 41 14.79 2.79 10.13
N GLY A 42 15.02 2.47 11.39
CA GLY A 42 16.19 2.83 12.20
C GLY A 42 16.10 4.22 12.81
N THR A 43 15.58 5.18 12.09
CA THR A 43 15.28 6.55 12.56
C THR A 43 14.02 7.05 11.90
N MET A 44 13.30 7.95 12.55
CA MET A 44 12.09 8.53 11.98
C MET A 44 12.06 10.04 12.24
N ASP A 45 12.51 10.77 11.24
CA ASP A 45 12.42 12.25 11.16
C ASP A 45 12.15 12.61 9.69
N GLU A 46 10.86 12.68 9.34
CA GLU A 46 10.43 12.83 7.95
C GLU A 46 9.57 14.07 7.76
N LYS A 47 9.92 14.89 6.78
CA LYS A 47 9.05 15.92 6.23
C LYS A 47 8.21 15.30 5.12
N ILE A 48 6.88 15.31 5.27
CA ILE A 48 5.92 14.87 4.27
C ILE A 48 5.38 16.08 3.52
N ASN A 49 5.69 16.17 2.24
CA ASN A 49 5.28 17.24 1.33
C ASN A 49 5.38 16.73 -0.13
N PRO A 50 4.30 16.84 -0.94
CA PRO A 50 2.99 17.45 -0.64
C PRO A 50 2.07 16.53 0.21
N PHE A 51 1.11 17.14 0.93
CA PHE A 51 0.08 16.41 1.66
C PHE A 51 -1.22 17.22 1.72
N SER A 52 -2.34 16.65 1.29
CA SER A 52 -3.60 17.38 1.09
C SER A 52 -4.58 17.33 2.26
N PHE A 53 -4.47 16.38 3.18
CA PHE A 53 -5.48 16.08 4.22
C PHE A 53 -6.88 15.80 3.67
N LEU A 54 -6.98 15.34 2.42
CA LEU A 54 -8.26 15.03 1.77
C LEU A 54 -8.50 13.52 1.73
N GLU A 55 -9.77 13.13 1.58
CA GLU A 55 -10.17 11.73 1.44
C GLU A 55 -9.41 11.03 0.30
N GLY A 56 -9.03 9.76 0.51
CA GLY A 56 -8.23 8.97 -0.41
C GLY A 56 -6.73 9.33 -0.40
N THR A 57 -6.25 10.10 0.57
CA THR A 57 -4.82 10.32 0.80
C THR A 57 -4.34 9.35 1.88
N SER A 58 -3.25 8.60 1.61
CA SER A 58 -2.59 7.77 2.61
C SER A 58 -2.16 8.60 3.81
N SER A 59 -2.15 8.03 5.02
CA SER A 59 -1.80 8.80 6.22
C SER A 59 -0.36 9.34 6.18
N PRO A 60 -0.02 10.40 6.95
CA PRO A 60 1.37 10.86 7.02
C PRO A 60 2.35 9.78 7.47
N MET A 61 1.90 8.80 8.26
CA MET A 61 2.73 7.68 8.70
C MET A 61 2.98 6.67 7.59
N ASP A 62 1.99 6.40 6.73
CA ASP A 62 2.15 5.53 5.55
C ASP A 62 3.15 6.15 4.56
N LEU A 63 3.03 7.46 4.34
CA LEU A 63 3.93 8.21 3.46
C LEU A 63 5.35 8.30 4.04
N ALA A 64 5.49 8.43 5.36
CA ALA A 64 6.78 8.38 6.05
C ALA A 64 7.43 7.00 5.95
N LEU A 65 6.63 5.93 6.02
CA LEU A 65 7.11 4.55 5.78
C LEU A 65 7.71 4.43 4.37
N LEU A 66 6.96 4.82 3.34
CA LEU A 66 7.43 4.74 1.94
C LEU A 66 8.70 5.55 1.72
N LYS A 67 8.73 6.79 2.20
CA LYS A 67 9.88 7.66 2.10
C LYS A 67 11.11 7.12 2.83
N GLY A 68 10.90 6.60 4.04
CA GLY A 68 11.99 6.00 4.83
C GLY A 68 12.57 4.75 4.18
N LEU A 69 11.73 3.87 3.61
CA LEU A 69 12.17 2.71 2.85
C LEU A 69 12.95 3.14 1.59
N ALA A 70 12.45 4.13 0.84
CA ALA A 70 13.12 4.62 -0.35
C ALA A 70 14.51 5.21 -0.06
N LYS A 71 14.69 5.91 1.06
CA LYS A 71 16.00 6.42 1.50
C LYS A 71 17.03 5.32 1.75
N LYS A 72 16.60 4.12 2.11
CA LYS A 72 17.49 2.96 2.28
C LYS A 72 18.00 2.39 0.95
N ILE A 73 17.43 2.83 -0.18
CA ILE A 73 17.69 2.26 -1.51
C ILE A 73 18.15 3.38 -2.47
N PRO A 74 19.31 4.00 -2.22
CA PRO A 74 19.79 5.08 -3.07
C PRO A 74 19.96 4.61 -4.53
N ALA A 75 19.48 5.43 -5.47
CA ALA A 75 19.42 5.14 -6.90
C ALA A 75 18.64 3.85 -7.28
N GLY A 76 17.76 3.40 -6.41
CA GLY A 76 16.88 2.25 -6.66
C GLY A 76 15.74 2.54 -7.64
N GLU A 77 14.91 1.51 -7.85
CA GLU A 77 13.68 1.56 -8.66
C GLU A 77 12.46 1.37 -7.77
N TYR A 78 11.54 2.32 -7.80
CA TYR A 78 10.24 2.26 -7.14
C TYR A 78 9.13 2.04 -8.16
N PHE A 79 8.15 1.21 -7.81
CA PHE A 79 6.94 0.99 -8.58
C PHE A 79 5.70 1.14 -7.72
N GLU A 80 4.65 1.74 -8.27
CA GLU A 80 3.38 1.93 -7.58
C GLU A 80 2.21 1.55 -8.48
N ILE A 81 1.25 0.79 -7.95
CA ILE A 81 -0.08 0.61 -8.53
C ILE A 81 -1.05 1.46 -7.72
N GLY A 82 -1.82 2.35 -8.42
CA GLY A 82 -2.72 3.29 -7.78
C GLY A 82 -2.07 4.66 -7.57
N THR A 83 -2.10 5.49 -8.62
CA THR A 83 -1.48 6.83 -8.57
C THR A 83 -2.33 7.82 -7.79
N TRP A 84 -3.66 7.77 -7.91
CA TRP A 84 -4.60 8.77 -7.41
C TRP A 84 -4.06 10.21 -7.62
N ARG A 85 -3.96 11.05 -6.58
CA ARG A 85 -3.40 12.41 -6.71
C ARG A 85 -1.87 12.43 -6.84
N GLY A 86 -1.20 11.31 -6.62
CA GLY A 86 0.25 11.17 -6.77
C GLY A 86 1.06 11.71 -5.60
N GLU A 87 0.50 11.76 -4.39
CA GLU A 87 1.20 12.18 -3.17
C GLU A 87 2.28 11.17 -2.80
N SER A 88 1.95 9.88 -2.77
CA SER A 88 2.85 8.76 -2.45
C SER A 88 4.08 8.74 -3.37
N VAL A 89 3.85 8.72 -4.69
CA VAL A 89 4.95 8.68 -5.67
C VAL A 89 5.78 9.96 -5.66
N SER A 90 5.17 11.13 -5.44
CA SER A 90 5.90 12.41 -5.39
C SER A 90 6.80 12.51 -4.16
N ILE A 91 6.28 12.07 -3.00
CA ILE A 91 7.04 12.02 -1.75
C ILE A 91 8.19 11.02 -1.88
N THR A 92 7.93 9.84 -2.44
CA THR A 92 8.95 8.81 -2.67
C THR A 92 10.03 9.31 -3.62
N ALA A 93 9.64 9.97 -4.74
CA ALA A 93 10.57 10.55 -5.70
C ALA A 93 11.47 11.64 -5.10
N SER A 94 11.02 12.33 -4.03
CA SER A 94 11.82 13.35 -3.33
C SER A 94 13.09 12.79 -2.68
N THR A 95 13.22 11.47 -2.55
CA THR A 95 14.43 10.81 -2.04
C THR A 95 15.50 10.60 -3.10
N GLY A 96 15.19 10.85 -4.38
CA GLY A 96 16.08 10.60 -5.52
C GLY A 96 15.99 9.20 -6.10
N ILE A 97 15.08 8.34 -5.60
CA ILE A 97 14.77 7.04 -6.21
C ILE A 97 14.02 7.25 -7.54
N ARG A 98 14.25 6.39 -8.54
CA ARG A 98 13.53 6.44 -9.81
C ARG A 98 12.14 5.84 -9.63
N CYS A 99 11.10 6.63 -9.94
CA CYS A 99 9.72 6.24 -9.71
C CYS A 99 8.98 5.92 -11.00
N THR A 100 8.26 4.80 -10.98
CA THR A 100 7.24 4.45 -11.98
C THR A 100 5.92 4.27 -11.24
N THR A 101 4.86 4.92 -11.72
CA THR A 101 3.51 4.76 -11.16
C THR A 101 2.54 4.31 -12.25
N PHE A 102 1.60 3.44 -11.87
CA PHE A 102 0.67 2.78 -12.79
C PHE A 102 -0.77 3.07 -12.39
N ASN A 103 -1.59 3.44 -13.38
CA ASN A 103 -3.00 3.73 -13.17
C ASN A 103 -3.81 3.52 -14.46
N LEU A 104 -5.14 3.48 -14.36
CA LEU A 104 -6.00 3.53 -15.52
C LEU A 104 -5.77 4.83 -16.31
N SER A 105 -5.80 4.76 -17.63
CA SER A 105 -5.78 5.96 -18.49
C SER A 105 -7.08 6.75 -18.36
N ASP A 106 -7.04 8.04 -18.70
CA ASP A 106 -8.23 8.91 -18.76
C ASP A 106 -9.35 8.30 -19.60
N VAL A 107 -9.01 7.65 -20.72
CA VAL A 107 -9.98 6.96 -21.60
C VAL A 107 -10.64 5.78 -20.86
N GLN A 108 -9.87 5.00 -20.12
CA GLN A 108 -10.39 3.87 -19.34
C GLN A 108 -11.26 4.34 -18.17
N LEU A 109 -10.88 5.43 -17.51
CA LEU A 109 -11.67 6.06 -16.44
C LEU A 109 -13.01 6.60 -16.98
N ARG A 110 -13.02 7.26 -18.13
CA ARG A 110 -14.27 7.69 -18.80
C ARG A 110 -15.18 6.53 -19.13
N LYS A 111 -14.62 5.42 -19.64
CA LYS A 111 -15.39 4.19 -19.91
C LYS A 111 -16.02 3.59 -18.64
N LYS A 112 -15.43 3.83 -17.49
CA LYS A 112 -15.96 3.44 -16.17
C LYS A 112 -16.91 4.50 -15.56
N ASN A 113 -17.27 5.55 -16.33
CA ASN A 113 -18.15 6.65 -15.94
C ASN A 113 -17.63 7.53 -14.78
N PHE A 114 -16.32 7.65 -14.60
CA PHE A 114 -15.75 8.63 -13.69
C PHE A 114 -15.93 10.06 -14.25
N SER A 115 -16.18 11.02 -13.38
CA SER A 115 -16.35 12.43 -13.79
C SER A 115 -15.04 13.05 -14.27
N GLU A 116 -15.11 14.03 -15.17
CA GLU A 116 -13.91 14.76 -15.65
C GLU A 116 -13.15 15.43 -14.49
N LYS A 117 -13.86 15.89 -13.46
CA LYS A 117 -13.23 16.41 -12.23
C LYS A 117 -12.40 15.35 -11.53
N TYR A 118 -12.91 14.13 -11.39
CA TYR A 118 -12.18 13.02 -10.80
C TYR A 118 -10.94 12.67 -11.65
N ILE A 119 -11.11 12.55 -12.95
CA ILE A 119 -10.04 12.22 -13.89
C ILE A 119 -8.92 13.28 -13.85
N SER A 120 -9.27 14.57 -13.77
CA SER A 120 -8.27 15.65 -13.72
C SER A 120 -7.41 15.65 -12.46
N LEU A 121 -7.87 15.01 -11.38
CA LEU A 121 -7.12 14.89 -10.13
C LEU A 121 -6.07 13.78 -10.14
N HIS A 122 -6.16 12.82 -11.06
CA HIS A 122 -5.15 11.77 -11.15
C HIS A 122 -3.78 12.36 -11.48
N GLY A 123 -2.81 12.03 -10.64
CA GLY A 123 -1.44 12.53 -10.77
C GLY A 123 -1.30 14.04 -10.52
N PHE A 124 -2.22 14.68 -9.81
CA PHE A 124 -2.19 16.13 -9.53
C PHE A 124 -0.82 16.61 -9.04
N TYR A 125 -0.19 15.86 -8.13
CA TYR A 125 1.13 16.18 -7.60
C TYR A 125 2.30 15.56 -8.39
N SER A 126 2.05 14.58 -9.24
CA SER A 126 3.11 13.80 -9.91
C SER A 126 3.28 14.08 -11.39
N LYS A 127 2.23 14.54 -12.11
CA LYS A 127 2.25 14.75 -13.58
C LYS A 127 3.39 15.62 -14.11
N GLN A 128 3.84 16.59 -13.33
CA GLN A 128 4.93 17.51 -13.73
C GLN A 128 6.26 17.16 -13.08
N ASN A 129 6.33 16.08 -12.32
CA ASN A 129 7.56 15.66 -11.66
C ASN A 129 8.41 14.83 -12.66
N PRO A 130 9.57 15.34 -13.12
CA PRO A 130 10.41 14.63 -14.09
C PRO A 130 11.01 13.33 -13.55
N ALA A 131 11.02 13.13 -12.23
CA ALA A 131 11.49 11.90 -11.60
C ALA A 131 10.42 10.78 -11.58
N VAL A 132 9.20 11.07 -12.05
CA VAL A 132 8.06 10.14 -12.06
C VAL A 132 7.70 9.74 -13.49
N HIS A 133 7.81 8.47 -13.79
CA HIS A 133 7.36 7.88 -15.05
C HIS A 133 5.95 7.31 -14.88
N GLN A 134 4.96 7.91 -15.56
CA GLN A 134 3.57 7.44 -15.54
C GLN A 134 3.34 6.36 -16.61
N VAL A 135 2.82 5.21 -16.20
CA VAL A 135 2.35 4.12 -17.07
C VAL A 135 0.85 3.97 -16.91
N TYR A 136 0.15 3.66 -18.00
CA TYR A 136 -1.31 3.53 -18.01
C TYR A 136 -1.76 2.14 -18.44
N GLY A 137 -2.74 1.59 -17.73
CA GLY A 137 -3.36 0.31 -18.07
C GLY A 137 -4.34 -0.17 -17.01
N ASP A 138 -5.00 -1.30 -17.27
CA ASP A 138 -5.76 -2.07 -16.27
C ASP A 138 -4.83 -3.17 -15.72
N SER A 139 -4.59 -3.18 -14.42
CA SER A 139 -3.66 -4.12 -13.77
C SER A 139 -4.01 -5.58 -14.02
N ARG A 140 -5.27 -5.90 -14.27
CA ARG A 140 -5.74 -7.26 -14.57
C ARG A 140 -5.26 -7.79 -15.91
N THR A 141 -5.12 -6.90 -16.91
CA THR A 141 -4.81 -7.26 -18.32
C THR A 141 -3.45 -6.76 -18.79
N PHE A 142 -2.83 -5.86 -18.07
CA PHE A 142 -1.53 -5.29 -18.44
C PHE A 142 -0.41 -6.33 -18.32
N ASP A 143 0.43 -6.40 -19.34
CA ASP A 143 1.66 -7.21 -19.31
C ASP A 143 2.80 -6.41 -18.65
N PHE A 144 2.98 -6.59 -17.34
CA PHE A 144 4.03 -5.93 -16.59
C PHE A 144 5.45 -6.33 -17.02
N LYS A 145 5.62 -7.47 -17.70
CA LYS A 145 6.93 -7.88 -18.25
C LYS A 145 7.39 -6.94 -19.37
N SER A 146 6.44 -6.27 -20.05
CA SER A 146 6.74 -5.25 -21.06
C SER A 146 7.53 -4.05 -20.50
N LEU A 147 7.48 -3.79 -19.20
CA LEU A 147 8.28 -2.75 -18.56
C LEU A 147 9.77 -3.03 -18.64
N SER A 148 10.17 -4.30 -18.86
CA SER A 148 11.57 -4.75 -18.92
C SER A 148 12.43 -4.27 -17.73
N LYS A 149 11.77 -4.12 -16.57
CA LYS A 149 12.34 -3.63 -15.31
C LYS A 149 11.96 -4.50 -14.13
N LYS A 150 12.79 -4.45 -13.10
CA LYS A 150 12.54 -4.99 -11.77
C LYS A 150 12.70 -3.87 -10.76
N PHE A 151 12.03 -4.01 -9.61
CA PHE A 151 11.91 -2.93 -8.65
C PHE A 151 12.43 -3.34 -7.27
N ASP A 152 13.04 -2.38 -6.60
CA ASP A 152 13.56 -2.53 -5.24
C ASP A 152 12.47 -2.30 -4.20
N LEU A 153 11.55 -1.37 -4.47
CA LEU A 153 10.41 -1.04 -3.62
C LEU A 153 9.14 -0.98 -4.46
N ILE A 154 8.13 -1.73 -4.06
CA ILE A 154 6.82 -1.77 -4.72
C ILE A 154 5.74 -1.35 -3.73
N PHE A 155 4.82 -0.49 -4.14
CA PHE A 155 3.64 -0.07 -3.39
C PHE A 155 2.37 -0.45 -4.13
N ILE A 156 1.44 -1.10 -3.44
CA ILE A 156 0.14 -1.53 -3.98
C ILE A 156 -0.94 -0.77 -3.24
N ASP A 157 -1.62 0.15 -3.92
CA ASP A 157 -2.64 1.06 -3.38
C ASP A 157 -3.72 1.38 -4.44
N ASP A 158 -4.29 0.34 -5.07
CA ASP A 158 -5.36 0.48 -6.07
C ASP A 158 -6.71 0.02 -5.47
N ASP A 159 -7.40 -0.92 -6.08
CA ASP A 159 -8.67 -1.47 -5.58
C ASP A 159 -8.41 -2.44 -4.40
N HIS A 160 -9.17 -2.28 -3.34
CA HIS A 160 -8.96 -3.01 -2.08
C HIS A 160 -9.81 -4.30 -1.98
N GLN A 161 -10.53 -4.68 -3.03
CA GLN A 161 -11.29 -5.92 -3.04
C GLN A 161 -10.36 -7.12 -3.19
N PHE A 162 -10.70 -8.22 -2.56
CA PHE A 162 -9.92 -9.47 -2.52
C PHE A 162 -9.32 -9.88 -3.87
N GLU A 163 -10.12 -9.91 -4.95
CA GLU A 163 -9.65 -10.38 -6.27
C GLU A 163 -8.62 -9.41 -6.91
N PHE A 164 -8.75 -8.11 -6.67
CA PHE A 164 -7.79 -7.11 -7.17
C PHE A 164 -6.49 -7.19 -6.39
N VAL A 165 -6.55 -7.17 -5.05
CA VAL A 165 -5.36 -7.32 -4.20
C VAL A 165 -4.60 -8.60 -4.53
N LYS A 166 -5.31 -9.72 -4.71
CA LYS A 166 -4.73 -11.01 -5.11
C LYS A 166 -4.04 -10.93 -6.47
N ASN A 167 -4.71 -10.36 -7.49
CA ASN A 167 -4.14 -10.21 -8.83
C ASN A 167 -2.86 -9.36 -8.80
N ASP A 168 -2.92 -8.20 -8.15
CA ASP A 168 -1.81 -7.26 -8.14
C ASP A 168 -0.64 -7.81 -7.33
N THR A 169 -0.91 -8.41 -6.18
CA THR A 169 0.11 -9.09 -5.37
C THR A 169 0.86 -10.15 -6.18
N ALA A 170 0.14 -11.04 -6.88
CA ALA A 170 0.78 -12.09 -7.69
C ALA A 170 1.73 -11.52 -8.75
N LYS A 171 1.29 -10.48 -9.46
CA LYS A 171 2.10 -9.81 -10.50
C LYS A 171 3.29 -9.06 -9.93
N MET A 172 3.13 -8.43 -8.77
CA MET A 172 4.21 -7.65 -8.15
C MET A 172 5.32 -8.53 -7.58
N PHE A 173 5.03 -9.74 -7.10
CA PHE A 173 6.08 -10.69 -6.75
C PHE A 173 6.98 -11.06 -7.94
N GLU A 174 6.44 -11.08 -9.16
CA GLU A 174 7.22 -11.32 -10.38
C GLU A 174 8.15 -10.13 -10.74
N LEU A 175 7.89 -8.94 -10.21
CA LEU A 175 8.66 -7.73 -10.51
C LEU A 175 9.73 -7.42 -9.47
N LEU A 176 9.85 -8.18 -8.41
CA LEU A 176 10.92 -8.01 -7.42
C LEU A 176 12.29 -8.19 -8.08
N LYS A 177 13.21 -7.30 -7.75
CA LYS A 177 14.56 -7.24 -8.35
C LYS A 177 15.49 -8.26 -7.75
N ASP A 178 15.54 -8.33 -6.43
CA ASP A 178 16.44 -9.20 -5.68
C ASP A 178 15.90 -9.52 -4.26
N GLU A 179 16.74 -10.16 -3.45
CA GLU A 179 16.39 -10.57 -2.08
C GLU A 179 16.14 -9.41 -1.11
N ARG A 180 16.57 -8.20 -1.44
CA ARG A 180 16.36 -6.98 -0.63
C ARG A 180 15.09 -6.23 -1.00
N SER A 181 14.46 -6.63 -2.10
CA SER A 181 13.24 -5.98 -2.60
C SER A 181 12.09 -6.13 -1.61
N VAL A 182 11.30 -5.07 -1.49
CA VAL A 182 10.20 -4.90 -0.54
C VAL A 182 8.89 -4.64 -1.29
N ILE A 183 7.80 -5.22 -0.81
CA ILE A 183 6.43 -4.85 -1.22
C ILE A 183 5.73 -4.24 -0.01
N VAL A 184 5.03 -3.13 -0.21
CA VAL A 184 4.14 -2.50 0.76
C VAL A 184 2.73 -2.51 0.19
N TRP A 185 1.74 -2.97 0.95
CA TRP A 185 0.32 -2.86 0.64
C TRP A 185 -0.30 -1.81 1.53
N HIS A 186 -1.04 -0.87 0.93
CA HIS A 186 -1.91 0.04 1.67
C HIS A 186 -3.21 -0.66 2.07
N ASP A 187 -4.02 -0.01 2.89
CA ASP A 187 -5.34 -0.48 3.31
C ASP A 187 -5.39 -1.90 3.91
N TYR A 188 -4.29 -2.39 4.48
CA TYR A 188 -4.31 -3.56 5.33
C TYR A 188 -5.25 -3.38 6.54
N GLY A 189 -5.48 -2.15 6.96
CA GLY A 189 -6.47 -1.75 7.94
C GLY A 189 -7.11 -0.42 7.56
N ASN A 190 -8.33 -0.13 8.04
CA ASN A 190 -8.94 1.19 7.91
C ASN A 190 -8.34 2.18 8.94
N THR A 191 -7.70 1.64 9.96
CA THR A 191 -6.96 2.37 10.98
C THR A 191 -5.69 1.59 11.33
N PRO A 192 -4.72 2.19 12.02
CA PRO A 192 -3.52 1.48 12.47
C PRO A 192 -3.77 0.29 13.43
N GLU A 193 -4.97 0.12 13.95
CA GLU A 193 -5.30 -0.98 14.87
C GLU A 193 -6.25 -2.02 14.27
N ASP A 194 -6.83 -1.74 13.11
CA ASP A 194 -7.81 -2.56 12.43
C ASP A 194 -7.19 -3.50 11.40
N ILE A 195 -7.95 -4.48 10.92
CA ILE A 195 -7.56 -5.42 9.85
C ILE A 195 -8.68 -5.49 8.83
N ARG A 196 -8.36 -5.21 7.59
CA ARG A 196 -9.23 -5.52 6.45
C ARG A 196 -8.96 -6.95 5.99
N TRP A 197 -9.87 -7.82 6.32
CA TRP A 197 -9.71 -9.27 6.10
C TRP A 197 -9.75 -9.66 4.63
N ASP A 198 -10.45 -8.91 3.80
CA ASP A 198 -10.47 -9.05 2.35
C ASP A 198 -9.09 -8.76 1.74
N VAL A 199 -8.45 -7.68 2.16
CA VAL A 199 -7.08 -7.30 1.75
C VAL A 199 -6.06 -8.33 2.23
N LEU A 200 -6.10 -8.68 3.53
CA LEU A 200 -5.20 -9.70 4.09
C LEU A 200 -5.33 -11.05 3.38
N HIS A 201 -6.56 -11.47 3.09
CA HIS A 201 -6.81 -12.73 2.39
C HIS A 201 -6.22 -12.70 0.97
N GLY A 202 -6.41 -11.59 0.23
CA GLY A 202 -5.82 -11.39 -1.10
C GLY A 202 -4.29 -11.45 -1.09
N ILE A 203 -3.66 -10.79 -0.12
CA ILE A 203 -2.21 -10.82 0.08
C ILE A 203 -1.73 -12.27 0.32
N LEU A 204 -2.36 -13.00 1.25
CA LEU A 204 -1.95 -14.35 1.61
C LEU A 204 -2.15 -15.37 0.47
N GLU A 205 -3.24 -15.25 -0.29
CA GLU A 205 -3.54 -16.13 -1.42
C GLU A 205 -2.51 -16.00 -2.54
N ALA A 206 -2.05 -14.79 -2.81
CA ALA A 206 -1.13 -14.51 -3.91
C ALA A 206 0.36 -14.56 -3.51
N THR A 207 0.67 -14.44 -2.22
CA THR A 207 2.05 -14.55 -1.74
C THR A 207 2.54 -15.99 -1.86
N PRO A 208 3.67 -16.25 -2.55
CA PRO A 208 4.27 -17.59 -2.62
C PRO A 208 4.49 -18.17 -1.21
N GLU A 209 4.19 -19.45 -1.03
CA GLU A 209 4.13 -20.09 0.28
C GLU A 209 5.39 -19.86 1.13
N GLN A 210 6.56 -20.01 0.51
CA GLN A 210 7.85 -19.82 1.19
C GLN A 210 8.07 -18.40 1.73
N TYR A 211 7.34 -17.42 1.21
CA TYR A 211 7.46 -16.00 1.58
C TYR A 211 6.40 -15.52 2.56
N ARG A 212 5.36 -16.31 2.86
CA ARG A 212 4.30 -15.90 3.81
C ARG A 212 4.82 -15.58 5.20
N LYS A 213 5.88 -16.25 5.65
CA LYS A 213 6.56 -15.98 6.92
C LYS A 213 7.26 -14.61 6.99
N ASN A 214 7.41 -13.96 5.85
CA ASN A 214 8.05 -12.66 5.67
C ASN A 214 7.03 -11.52 5.50
N LEU A 215 5.76 -11.79 5.78
CA LEU A 215 4.69 -10.80 5.79
C LEU A 215 4.51 -10.24 7.19
N TYR A 216 4.40 -8.93 7.28
CA TYR A 216 4.22 -8.22 8.54
C TYR A 216 3.22 -7.06 8.35
N ARG A 217 2.62 -6.64 9.46
CA ARG A 217 1.98 -5.33 9.57
C ARG A 217 3.01 -4.33 10.11
N VAL A 218 2.97 -3.09 9.65
CA VAL A 218 3.84 -2.02 10.19
C VAL A 218 3.07 -1.21 11.23
N SER A 219 3.65 -1.04 12.41
CA SER A 219 3.00 -0.29 13.50
C SER A 219 2.74 1.17 13.10
N ASN A 220 1.67 1.76 13.64
CA ASN A 220 1.25 3.15 13.40
C ASN A 220 0.89 3.49 11.94
N THR A 221 0.78 2.50 11.07
CA THR A 221 0.40 2.64 9.66
C THR A 221 -0.81 1.78 9.33
N MET A 222 -1.43 2.03 8.18
CA MET A 222 -2.43 1.16 7.57
C MET A 222 -1.81 0.14 6.61
N CYS A 223 -0.49 -0.08 6.68
CA CYS A 223 0.25 -0.87 5.72
C CYS A 223 0.62 -2.27 6.22
N ALA A 224 0.58 -3.24 5.28
CA ALA A 224 1.33 -4.48 5.38
C ALA A 224 2.63 -4.37 4.56
N ILE A 225 3.61 -5.21 4.89
CA ILE A 225 4.90 -5.24 4.21
C ILE A 225 5.38 -6.68 4.01
N PHE A 226 6.00 -6.92 2.86
CA PHE A 226 6.84 -8.08 2.62
C PHE A 226 8.31 -7.63 2.66
N THR A 227 9.10 -8.26 3.51
CA THR A 227 10.55 -8.08 3.55
C THR A 227 11.23 -9.36 4.01
N ARG A 228 12.39 -9.69 3.44
CA ARG A 228 13.19 -10.84 3.86
C ARG A 228 14.15 -10.51 5.01
N GLU A 229 14.15 -9.26 5.48
CA GLU A 229 14.87 -8.90 6.69
C GLU A 229 14.31 -9.65 7.91
N ASN A 230 15.21 -10.11 8.77
CA ASN A 230 14.82 -10.76 10.03
C ASN A 230 14.52 -9.69 11.09
N LEU A 231 13.26 -9.32 11.21
CA LEU A 231 12.81 -8.26 12.10
C LEU A 231 12.12 -8.84 13.35
N LYS A 232 12.34 -8.18 14.47
CA LYS A 232 11.60 -8.49 15.69
C LYS A 232 10.14 -8.13 15.51
N SER A 233 9.25 -9.09 15.68
CA SER A 233 7.81 -8.88 15.55
C SER A 233 7.03 -9.35 16.77
N TYR A 234 5.79 -8.89 16.88
CA TYR A 234 4.87 -9.26 17.95
C TYR A 234 3.43 -9.29 17.41
N PHE A 235 2.51 -9.92 18.12
CA PHE A 235 1.08 -9.78 17.84
C PHE A 235 0.49 -8.68 18.71
N SER A 236 -0.18 -7.73 18.07
CA SER A 236 -0.88 -6.66 18.79
C SER A 236 -2.18 -7.14 19.41
N GLU A 237 -2.59 -6.47 20.47
CA GLU A 237 -3.90 -6.64 21.13
C GLU A 237 -4.59 -5.27 21.16
N PHE A 238 -5.88 -5.26 20.86
CA PHE A 238 -6.67 -4.04 20.94
C PHE A 238 -7.17 -3.80 22.38
N PRO A 239 -7.14 -2.56 22.90
CA PRO A 239 -6.45 -1.38 22.34
C PRO A 239 -4.93 -1.47 22.53
N GLN A 240 -4.18 -0.91 21.57
CA GLN A 240 -2.71 -0.94 21.63
C GLN A 240 -2.16 0.09 22.61
N THR A 241 -1.09 -0.28 23.32
CA THR A 241 -0.33 0.68 24.12
C THR A 241 0.65 1.44 23.22
N PRO A 242 0.63 2.79 23.24
CA PRO A 242 1.59 3.58 22.45
C PRO A 242 3.04 3.27 22.83
N ARG A 243 3.86 2.93 21.85
CA ARG A 243 5.31 2.68 22.03
C ARG A 243 6.14 3.93 21.81
N HIS A 244 5.65 4.83 20.96
CA HIS A 244 6.34 6.06 20.58
C HIS A 244 5.44 7.28 20.78
N LYS A 245 6.07 8.44 20.92
CA LYS A 245 5.43 9.76 20.82
C LYS A 245 5.94 10.43 19.55
N PHE A 246 5.03 10.85 18.69
CA PHE A 246 5.35 11.57 17.46
C PHE A 246 5.04 13.05 17.62
N SER A 247 5.90 13.91 17.07
CA SER A 247 5.63 15.34 16.91
C SER A 247 5.17 15.61 15.48
N VAL A 248 4.10 16.37 15.31
CA VAL A 248 3.56 16.75 13.99
C VAL A 248 3.62 18.26 13.86
N HIS A 249 4.23 18.75 12.76
CA HIS A 249 4.25 20.16 12.38
C HIS A 249 3.47 20.36 11.09
N ILE A 250 2.46 21.24 11.12
CA ILE A 250 1.60 21.51 9.97
C ILE A 250 1.85 22.92 9.48
N LYS A 251 2.19 23.05 8.19
CA LYS A 251 2.39 24.33 7.51
C LYS A 251 1.66 24.30 6.16
N ALA A 252 0.81 25.27 5.91
CA ALA A 252 0.25 25.51 4.57
C ALA A 252 1.26 26.26 3.71
N GLU A 253 1.45 25.81 2.47
CA GLU A 253 2.37 26.41 1.48
C GLU A 253 1.62 26.81 0.20
#